data_1c8f57adf0880f5e9e368fd2faa47451
#
_entry.id   1c8f57adf0880f5e9e368fd2faa47451
#
_cell.length_a   1.000
_cell.length_b   1.000
_cell.length_c   1.000
_cell.angle_alpha   90.00
_cell.angle_beta   90.00
_cell.angle_gamma   90.00
#
_symmetry.space_group_name_H-M   'P 1'
#
loop_
_entity.id
_entity.type
_entity.pdbx_description
1 polymer ?
#
loop_
_entity_poly.entity_id
_entity_poly.type
_entity_poly.pdbx_seq_one_letter_code
_entity_poly.pdbx_strand_id
1 'polypeptide(L)'
;MYTTTIKLKDNQKPSWIDTETGETGVIENNYKSLPEGKSRLDYEDFGIINLKMLPVLRMLLTNTEIAIVIAMIEKAEYESNSLAPLSDETSIRQLAETFQISPTIVKKTFKNLYDIGVYGTLGIQDKEFWILNPYIYWKGKFKTDSIFNHFRSTTITKMVK
;
A
#
# COMPACT_ATOMS: atom_id res chain seq x y z
N MET A 1 11.17 28.42 9.00
CA MET A 1 11.02 27.23 8.14
C MET A 1 12.08 26.22 8.57
N TYR A 2 11.71 25.05 9.07
CA TYR A 2 12.68 24.07 9.58
C TYR A 2 13.13 23.16 8.45
N THR A 3 14.41 23.14 8.15
CA THR A 3 15.00 22.19 7.19
C THR A 3 15.74 21.11 7.98
N THR A 4 15.27 19.89 7.92
CA THR A 4 15.89 18.76 8.60
C THR A 4 16.82 18.06 7.64
N THR A 5 18.12 18.15 7.86
CA THR A 5 19.09 17.34 7.15
C THR A 5 19.45 16.14 8.01
N ILE A 6 18.94 14.98 7.68
CA ILE A 6 19.23 13.75 8.43
C ILE A 6 20.29 12.96 7.68
N LYS A 7 21.54 13.01 8.15
CA LYS A 7 22.54 11.97 7.89
C LYS A 7 22.93 11.38 9.23
N LEU A 8 22.32 10.26 9.58
CA LEU A 8 22.67 9.55 10.80
C LEU A 8 23.77 8.54 10.49
N LYS A 9 24.91 8.67 11.16
CA LYS A 9 25.82 7.54 11.41
C LYS A 9 25.30 6.82 12.65
N ASP A 10 25.52 5.51 12.73
CA ASP A 10 25.16 4.72 13.92
C ASP A 10 25.59 5.48 15.19
N ASN A 11 24.60 5.71 16.10
CA ASN A 11 24.70 6.45 17.36
C ASN A 11 24.54 7.99 17.31
N GLN A 12 24.16 8.62 16.21
CA GLN A 12 23.82 10.04 16.20
C GLN A 12 22.32 10.28 16.40
N LYS A 13 21.97 11.11 17.38
CA LYS A 13 20.59 11.59 17.53
C LYS A 13 20.26 12.56 16.39
N PRO A 14 19.05 12.46 15.78
CA PRO A 14 18.64 13.41 14.77
C PRO A 14 18.64 14.84 15.34
N SER A 15 19.17 15.78 14.58
CA SER A 15 19.20 17.19 14.96
C SER A 15 18.49 18.06 13.92
N TRP A 16 17.96 19.19 14.35
CA TRP A 16 17.41 20.22 13.49
C TRP A 16 18.23 21.49 13.58
N ILE A 17 18.22 22.27 12.52
CA ILE A 17 18.83 23.60 12.45
C ILE A 17 17.75 24.57 11.97
N ASP A 18 17.53 25.63 12.70
CA ASP A 18 16.79 26.78 12.19
C ASP A 18 17.71 27.56 11.26
N THR A 19 17.33 27.63 9.98
CA THR A 19 18.16 28.27 8.94
C THR A 19 18.15 29.80 9.00
N GLU A 20 17.23 30.42 9.75
CA GLU A 20 17.13 31.86 9.92
C GLU A 20 17.87 32.33 11.16
N THR A 21 17.81 31.60 12.26
CA THR A 21 18.44 31.97 13.53
C THR A 21 19.76 31.23 13.78
N GLY A 22 20.02 30.13 13.06
CA GLY A 22 21.20 29.29 13.29
C GLY A 22 21.09 28.41 14.55
N GLU A 23 19.94 28.40 15.23
CA GLU A 23 19.74 27.58 16.43
C GLU A 23 19.71 26.11 16.05
N THR A 24 20.33 25.28 16.88
CA THR A 24 20.39 23.83 16.71
C THR A 24 19.78 23.14 17.91
N GLY A 25 19.05 22.05 17.66
CA GLY A 25 18.49 21.23 18.72
C GLY A 25 18.52 19.75 18.36
N VAL A 26 18.54 18.90 19.37
CA VAL A 26 18.41 17.45 19.20
C VAL A 26 16.93 17.12 19.12
N ILE A 27 16.55 16.34 18.10
CA ILE A 27 15.20 15.81 18.01
C ILE A 27 15.08 14.65 19.01
N GLU A 28 14.73 14.97 20.24
CA GLU A 28 14.40 13.95 21.23
C GLU A 28 12.99 13.42 20.94
N ASN A 29 12.91 12.20 20.45
CA ASN A 29 11.65 11.49 20.20
C ASN A 29 10.50 12.39 19.74
N ASN A 30 10.43 12.73 18.49
CA ASN A 30 9.49 13.65 17.85
C ASN A 30 7.99 13.38 18.10
N TYR A 31 7.68 12.44 18.93
CA TYR A 31 6.32 12.03 19.21
C TYR A 31 5.64 12.81 20.34
N LYS A 32 6.40 13.63 21.06
CA LYS A 32 5.85 14.41 22.18
C LYS A 32 5.48 15.86 21.84
N SER A 33 5.83 16.36 20.66
CA SER A 33 5.63 17.76 20.29
C SER A 33 4.71 17.99 19.08
N LEU A 34 3.70 17.15 18.90
CA LEU A 34 2.63 17.52 17.99
C LEU A 34 1.89 18.73 18.58
N PRO A 35 1.56 19.76 17.76
CA PRO A 35 0.75 20.87 18.21
C PRO A 35 -0.54 20.36 18.85
N GLU A 36 -1.02 21.09 19.87
CA GLU A 36 -2.25 20.76 20.58
C GLU A 36 -3.39 20.51 19.60
N GLY A 37 -4.10 19.38 19.74
CA GLY A 37 -5.15 18.94 18.81
C GLY A 37 -4.70 18.13 17.58
N LYS A 38 -3.41 17.80 17.44
CA LYS A 38 -2.92 16.87 16.40
C LYS A 38 -2.49 15.56 17.03
N SER A 39 -3.07 14.46 16.55
CA SER A 39 -2.63 13.10 16.88
C SER A 39 -1.69 12.57 15.80
N ARG A 40 -0.75 11.74 16.20
CA ARG A 40 0.09 10.99 15.25
C ARG A 40 -0.77 9.93 14.56
N LEU A 41 -0.71 9.90 13.24
CA LEU A 41 -1.19 8.76 12.49
C LEU A 41 -0.17 7.63 12.61
N ASP A 42 -0.62 6.45 13.03
CA ASP A 42 0.21 5.26 12.94
C ASP A 42 0.25 4.81 11.47
N TYR A 43 1.40 4.97 10.82
CA TYR A 43 1.53 4.69 9.39
C TYR A 43 1.34 3.20 9.05
N GLU A 44 1.44 2.31 10.03
CA GLU A 44 1.19 0.88 9.82
C GLU A 44 -0.28 0.59 9.53
N ASP A 45 -1.19 1.42 10.07
CA ASP A 45 -2.64 1.30 9.87
C ASP A 45 -3.17 2.13 8.70
N PHE A 46 -2.32 2.94 8.07
CA PHE A 46 -2.72 3.84 6.99
C PHE A 46 -2.05 3.50 5.66
N GLY A 47 -2.82 3.67 4.60
CA GLY A 47 -2.32 3.59 3.25
C GLY A 47 -2.86 4.71 2.37
N ILE A 48 -2.27 4.86 1.21
CA ILE A 48 -2.63 5.90 0.24
C ILE A 48 -3.43 5.26 -0.89
N ILE A 49 -4.68 5.69 -1.07
CA ILE A 49 -5.50 5.35 -2.22
C ILE A 49 -5.29 6.41 -3.31
N ASN A 50 -5.01 5.97 -4.52
CA ASN A 50 -4.99 6.86 -5.67
C ASN A 50 -6.43 7.19 -6.12
N LEU A 51 -6.89 8.38 -5.79
CA LEU A 51 -8.27 8.80 -6.09
C LEU A 51 -8.59 8.79 -7.59
N LYS A 52 -7.61 8.95 -8.48
CA LYS A 52 -7.80 8.85 -9.94
C LYS A 52 -8.12 7.42 -10.39
N MET A 53 -7.78 6.40 -9.58
CA MET A 53 -8.11 5.01 -9.86
C MET A 53 -9.56 4.66 -9.54
N LEU A 54 -10.23 5.36 -8.64
CA LEU A 54 -11.59 5.02 -8.23
C LEU A 54 -12.60 5.00 -9.39
N PRO A 55 -12.65 6.00 -10.30
CA PRO A 55 -13.52 5.94 -11.46
C PRO A 55 -13.20 4.76 -12.38
N VAL A 56 -11.91 4.43 -12.57
CA VAL A 56 -11.46 3.32 -13.41
C VAL A 56 -11.90 1.99 -12.82
N LEU A 57 -11.72 1.79 -11.51
CA LEU A 57 -12.19 0.59 -10.82
C LEU A 57 -13.71 0.43 -10.96
N ARG A 58 -14.48 1.50 -10.78
CA ARG A 58 -15.95 1.49 -10.94
C ARG A 58 -16.40 1.19 -12.35
N MET A 59 -15.63 1.58 -13.35
CA MET A 59 -15.92 1.31 -14.75
C MET A 59 -15.63 -0.15 -15.15
N LEU A 60 -14.56 -0.73 -14.58
CA LEU A 60 -14.05 -2.04 -14.97
C LEU A 60 -14.59 -3.19 -14.12
N LEU A 61 -15.00 -2.92 -12.88
CA LEU A 61 -15.31 -3.92 -11.87
C LEU A 61 -16.77 -3.89 -11.46
N THR A 62 -17.31 -5.05 -11.19
CA THR A 62 -18.59 -5.24 -10.50
C THR A 62 -18.47 -4.87 -9.02
N ASN A 63 -19.60 -4.67 -8.35
CA ASN A 63 -19.61 -4.38 -6.91
C ASN A 63 -18.94 -5.49 -6.07
N THR A 64 -19.13 -6.76 -6.46
CA THR A 64 -18.48 -7.89 -5.79
C THR A 64 -16.96 -7.86 -5.96
N GLU A 65 -16.48 -7.54 -7.16
CA GLU A 65 -15.04 -7.40 -7.42
C GLU A 65 -14.44 -6.23 -6.67
N ILE A 66 -15.14 -5.10 -6.58
CA ILE A 66 -14.71 -3.95 -5.76
C ILE A 66 -14.63 -4.35 -4.28
N ALA A 67 -15.61 -5.09 -3.75
CA ALA A 67 -15.57 -5.56 -2.38
C ALA A 67 -14.37 -6.47 -2.11
N ILE A 68 -14.01 -7.35 -3.06
CA ILE A 68 -12.81 -8.18 -2.96
C ILE A 68 -11.54 -7.33 -3.03
N VAL A 69 -11.48 -6.28 -3.87
CA VAL A 69 -10.35 -5.33 -3.89
C VAL A 69 -10.18 -4.62 -2.54
N ILE A 70 -11.29 -4.23 -1.89
CA ILE A 70 -11.23 -3.64 -0.54
C ILE A 70 -10.66 -4.64 0.46
N ALA A 71 -11.09 -5.91 0.42
CA ALA A 71 -10.52 -6.96 1.26
C ALA A 71 -9.02 -7.20 0.99
N MET A 72 -8.57 -7.07 -0.26
CA MET A 72 -7.14 -7.09 -0.60
C MET A 72 -6.39 -5.92 0.04
N ILE A 73 -6.96 -4.71 0.00
CA ILE A 73 -6.38 -3.50 0.63
C ILE A 73 -6.21 -3.71 2.14
N GLU A 74 -7.21 -4.26 2.81
CA GLU A 74 -7.15 -4.54 4.26
C GLU A 74 -6.03 -5.54 4.61
N LYS A 75 -5.79 -6.53 3.74
CA LYS A 75 -4.80 -7.59 3.95
C LYS A 75 -3.41 -7.24 3.41
N ALA A 76 -3.26 -6.15 2.68
CA ALA A 76 -1.97 -5.75 2.12
C ALA A 76 -0.97 -5.44 3.24
N GLU A 77 0.23 -6.03 3.14
CA GLU A 77 1.31 -5.84 4.10
C GLU A 77 2.00 -4.49 3.92
N TYR A 78 2.51 -3.96 5.01
CA TYR A 78 3.23 -2.69 5.04
C TYR A 78 4.51 -2.72 4.19
N GLU A 79 4.78 -1.65 3.44
CA GLU A 79 5.94 -1.43 2.56
C GLU A 79 6.17 -2.45 1.43
N SER A 80 5.36 -3.50 1.35
CA SER A 80 5.45 -4.51 0.30
C SER A 80 4.19 -4.62 -0.56
N ASN A 81 3.04 -4.23 -0.03
CA ASN A 81 1.72 -4.52 -0.60
C ASN A 81 1.49 -6.02 -0.86
N SER A 82 2.26 -6.90 -0.17
CA SER A 82 2.11 -8.34 -0.30
C SER A 82 0.72 -8.79 0.14
N LEU A 83 0.16 -9.73 -0.61
CA LEU A 83 -1.13 -10.37 -0.36
C LEU A 83 -0.93 -11.84 0.07
N ALA A 84 0.21 -12.18 0.68
CA ALA A 84 0.54 -13.53 1.11
C ALA A 84 -0.62 -14.25 1.83
N PRO A 85 -1.37 -13.57 2.72
CA PRO A 85 -2.51 -14.21 3.40
C PRO A 85 -3.67 -14.62 2.48
N LEU A 86 -3.74 -14.12 1.23
CA LEU A 86 -4.86 -14.36 0.32
C LEU A 86 -4.58 -15.43 -0.73
N SER A 87 -3.37 -15.98 -0.79
CA SER A 87 -2.94 -16.92 -1.84
C SER A 87 -3.36 -18.38 -1.58
N ASP A 88 -3.90 -18.72 -0.41
CA ASP A 88 -4.25 -20.08 -0.05
C ASP A 88 -5.76 -20.40 -0.21
N GLU A 89 -6.08 -21.69 -0.26
CA GLU A 89 -7.45 -22.19 -0.39
C GLU A 89 -8.35 -21.81 0.81
N THR A 90 -7.77 -21.65 2.01
CA THR A 90 -8.49 -21.27 3.22
C THR A 90 -8.99 -19.83 3.10
N SER A 91 -8.14 -18.94 2.63
CA SER A 91 -8.50 -17.54 2.40
C SER A 91 -9.58 -17.39 1.32
N ILE A 92 -9.52 -18.19 0.24
CA ILE A 92 -10.56 -18.21 -0.80
C ILE A 92 -11.91 -18.64 -0.21
N ARG A 93 -11.94 -19.64 0.67
CA ARG A 93 -13.18 -20.08 1.34
C ARG A 93 -13.70 -19.01 2.30
N GLN A 94 -12.85 -18.40 3.11
CA GLN A 94 -13.24 -17.31 4.01
C GLN A 94 -13.83 -16.11 3.25
N LEU A 95 -13.24 -15.72 2.13
CA LEU A 95 -13.81 -14.67 1.28
C LEU A 95 -15.16 -15.08 0.68
N ALA A 96 -15.29 -16.34 0.24
CA ALA A 96 -16.54 -16.85 -0.28
C ALA A 96 -17.67 -16.80 0.77
N GLU A 97 -17.38 -17.19 2.00
CA GLU A 97 -18.30 -17.11 3.14
C GLU A 97 -18.65 -15.64 3.49
N THR A 98 -17.63 -14.78 3.59
CA THR A 98 -17.81 -13.36 3.94
C THR A 98 -18.72 -12.64 2.94
N PHE A 99 -18.53 -12.90 1.65
CA PHE A 99 -19.32 -12.25 0.58
C PHE A 99 -20.54 -13.05 0.15
N GLN A 100 -20.81 -14.20 0.79
CA GLN A 100 -21.94 -15.12 0.46
C GLN A 100 -21.96 -15.52 -1.03
N ILE A 101 -20.80 -15.80 -1.59
CA ILE A 101 -20.61 -16.24 -2.97
C ILE A 101 -19.88 -17.58 -3.02
N SER A 102 -19.95 -18.28 -4.15
CA SER A 102 -19.23 -19.56 -4.26
C SER A 102 -17.71 -19.36 -4.38
N PRO A 103 -16.88 -20.30 -3.86
CA PRO A 103 -15.43 -20.26 -4.05
C PRO A 103 -15.01 -20.19 -5.53
N THR A 104 -15.81 -20.76 -6.43
CA THR A 104 -15.58 -20.68 -7.89
C THR A 104 -15.69 -19.25 -8.39
N ILE A 105 -16.65 -18.47 -7.88
CA ILE A 105 -16.79 -17.05 -8.22
C ILE A 105 -15.58 -16.29 -7.69
N VAL A 106 -15.14 -16.54 -6.46
CA VAL A 106 -13.94 -15.91 -5.89
C VAL A 106 -12.72 -16.17 -6.78
N LYS A 107 -12.47 -17.43 -7.15
CA LYS A 107 -11.36 -17.80 -8.05
C LYS A 107 -11.45 -17.11 -9.42
N LYS A 108 -12.64 -17.04 -10.00
CA LYS A 108 -12.87 -16.31 -11.26
C LYS A 108 -12.60 -14.82 -11.11
N THR A 109 -13.04 -14.22 -10.02
CA THR A 109 -12.77 -12.82 -9.70
C THR A 109 -11.26 -12.57 -9.55
N PHE A 110 -10.54 -13.39 -8.79
CA PHE A 110 -9.09 -13.25 -8.68
C PHE A 110 -8.41 -13.31 -10.05
N LYS A 111 -8.81 -14.25 -10.92
CA LYS A 111 -8.27 -14.32 -12.27
C LYS A 111 -8.52 -13.02 -13.05
N ASN A 112 -9.74 -12.49 -13.03
CA ASN A 112 -10.07 -11.23 -13.70
C ASN A 112 -9.25 -10.05 -13.15
N LEU A 113 -9.13 -9.94 -11.82
CA LEU A 113 -8.35 -8.89 -11.16
C LEU A 113 -6.85 -8.97 -11.54
N TYR A 114 -6.32 -10.18 -11.69
CA TYR A 114 -4.96 -10.40 -12.17
C TYR A 114 -4.80 -9.96 -13.62
N ASP A 115 -5.70 -10.39 -14.51
CA ASP A 115 -5.65 -10.12 -15.94
C ASP A 115 -5.69 -8.61 -16.25
N ILE A 116 -6.42 -7.81 -15.47
CA ILE A 116 -6.47 -6.36 -15.61
C ILE A 116 -5.36 -5.62 -14.84
N GLY A 117 -4.63 -6.32 -13.97
CA GLY A 117 -3.50 -5.79 -13.22
C GLY A 117 -3.86 -5.08 -11.91
N VAL A 118 -4.95 -5.48 -11.25
CA VAL A 118 -5.26 -5.04 -9.87
C VAL A 118 -4.25 -5.60 -8.89
N TYR A 119 -3.81 -6.81 -9.10
CA TYR A 119 -2.67 -7.41 -8.43
C TYR A 119 -1.81 -8.16 -9.45
N GLY A 120 -0.62 -8.54 -9.06
CA GLY A 120 0.31 -9.31 -9.87
C GLY A 120 1.17 -10.22 -9.02
N THR A 121 2.04 -10.99 -9.64
CA THR A 121 3.02 -11.84 -8.96
C THR A 121 4.42 -11.30 -9.12
N LEU A 122 5.21 -11.32 -8.05
CA LEU A 122 6.64 -11.05 -8.07
C LEU A 122 7.37 -12.26 -7.53
N GLY A 123 8.34 -12.75 -8.30
CA GLY A 123 9.25 -13.81 -7.87
C GLY A 123 10.39 -13.22 -7.05
N ILE A 124 10.57 -13.71 -5.83
CA ILE A 124 11.70 -13.37 -4.96
C ILE A 124 12.24 -14.70 -4.40
N GLN A 125 13.50 -15.03 -4.69
CA GLN A 125 14.16 -16.24 -4.19
C GLN A 125 13.33 -17.51 -4.39
N ASP A 126 12.92 -17.77 -5.62
CA ASP A 126 12.12 -18.94 -6.04
C ASP A 126 10.71 -19.05 -5.41
N LYS A 127 10.22 -17.98 -4.79
CA LYS A 127 8.85 -17.87 -4.28
C LYS A 127 8.08 -16.81 -5.03
N GLU A 128 6.84 -17.12 -5.38
CA GLU A 128 5.90 -16.13 -5.94
C GLU A 128 5.11 -15.46 -4.82
N PHE A 129 5.10 -14.15 -4.84
CA PHE A 129 4.31 -13.33 -3.93
C PHE A 129 3.24 -12.59 -4.72
N TRP A 130 2.03 -12.63 -4.23
CA TRP A 130 0.95 -11.79 -4.75
C TRP A 130 1.12 -10.37 -4.19
N ILE A 131 1.12 -9.39 -5.07
CA ILE A 131 1.34 -7.99 -4.71
C ILE A 131 0.18 -7.17 -5.23
N LEU A 132 -0.46 -6.38 -4.36
CA LEU A 132 -1.48 -5.42 -4.75
C LEU A 132 -0.84 -4.27 -5.55
N ASN A 133 -1.49 -3.85 -6.63
CA ASN A 133 -0.97 -2.80 -7.50
C ASN A 133 -0.80 -1.47 -6.74
N PRO A 134 0.44 -0.96 -6.62
CA PRO A 134 0.73 0.23 -5.83
C PRO A 134 0.18 1.52 -6.45
N TYR A 135 -0.24 1.50 -7.72
CA TYR A 135 -0.95 2.62 -8.34
C TYR A 135 -2.42 2.70 -7.93
N ILE A 136 -3.00 1.64 -7.37
CA ILE A 136 -4.34 1.62 -6.76
C ILE A 136 -4.24 2.05 -5.30
N TYR A 137 -3.40 1.37 -4.54
CA TYR A 137 -3.22 1.54 -3.12
C TYR A 137 -1.77 1.24 -2.72
N TRP A 138 -1.21 2.05 -1.83
CA TRP A 138 0.10 1.82 -1.26
C TRP A 138 0.06 1.91 0.25
N LYS A 139 0.51 0.86 0.92
CA LYS A 139 0.64 0.79 2.38
C LYS A 139 2.12 0.87 2.75
N GLY A 140 2.63 2.08 2.90
CA GLY A 140 4.04 2.27 3.23
C GLY A 140 4.47 3.73 3.21
N LYS A 141 5.54 4.01 3.93
CA LYS A 141 6.13 5.35 4.03
C LYS A 141 6.92 5.70 2.78
N PHE A 142 7.61 4.73 2.21
CA PHE A 142 8.50 4.93 1.07
C PHE A 142 8.03 4.12 -0.14
N LYS A 143 8.18 4.71 -1.31
CA LYS A 143 7.90 4.05 -2.58
C LYS A 143 8.99 3.03 -2.89
N THR A 144 8.61 1.78 -3.17
CA THR A 144 9.53 0.73 -3.63
C THR A 144 9.53 0.69 -5.15
N ASP A 145 10.57 1.22 -5.79
CA ASP A 145 10.62 1.42 -7.24
C ASP A 145 10.46 0.13 -8.04
N SER A 146 10.99 -0.99 -7.58
CA SER A 146 10.83 -2.30 -8.25
C SER A 146 9.35 -2.70 -8.36
N ILE A 147 8.59 -2.56 -7.29
CA ILE A 147 7.15 -2.86 -7.25
C ILE A 147 6.39 -1.92 -8.20
N PHE A 148 6.64 -0.60 -8.11
CA PHE A 148 5.98 0.37 -8.98
C PHE A 148 6.29 0.14 -10.46
N ASN A 149 7.55 -0.19 -10.80
CA ASN A 149 7.95 -0.46 -12.18
C ASN A 149 7.26 -1.72 -12.74
N HIS A 150 7.09 -2.77 -11.92
CA HIS A 150 6.38 -3.99 -12.31
C HIS A 150 4.94 -3.68 -12.80
N PHE A 151 4.21 -2.81 -12.09
CA PHE A 151 2.83 -2.46 -12.41
C PHE A 151 2.67 -1.31 -13.42
N ARG A 152 3.75 -0.65 -13.83
CA ARG A 152 3.70 0.53 -14.70
C ARG A 152 3.00 0.29 -16.03
N SER A 153 3.08 -0.94 -16.56
CA SER A 153 2.56 -1.32 -17.88
C SER A 153 1.23 -2.08 -17.83
N THR A 154 0.65 -2.32 -16.65
CA THR A 154 -0.63 -3.02 -16.53
C THR A 154 -1.78 -2.23 -17.15
N THR A 155 -2.82 -2.95 -17.57
CA THR A 155 -4.00 -2.35 -18.23
C THR A 155 -4.61 -1.24 -17.37
N ILE A 156 -4.89 -1.53 -16.10
CA ILE A 156 -5.51 -0.58 -15.19
C ILE A 156 -4.63 0.66 -14.94
N THR A 157 -3.31 0.50 -14.85
CA THR A 157 -2.40 1.62 -14.62
C THR A 157 -2.31 2.55 -15.83
N LYS A 158 -2.39 2.00 -17.05
CA LYS A 158 -2.39 2.81 -18.29
C LYS A 158 -3.63 3.67 -18.47
N MET A 159 -4.76 3.26 -17.88
CA MET A 159 -6.03 3.99 -17.98
C MET A 159 -6.07 5.28 -17.12
N VAL A 160 -5.10 5.48 -16.24
CA VAL A 160 -5.05 6.62 -15.30
C VAL A 160 -4.00 7.66 -15.73
N LYS A 161 -3.18 7.34 -16.68
CA LYS A 161 -2.23 8.28 -17.28
C LYS A 161 -2.92 9.16 -18.29
#